data_4b1d812bba6a39737eb10bcb43148668
#
_entry.id   4b1d812bba6a39737eb10bcb43148668
#
_cell.length_a   1.000
_cell.length_b   1.000
_cell.length_c   1.000
_cell.angle_alpha   90.00
_cell.angle_beta   90.00
_cell.angle_gamma   90.00
#
_symmetry.space_group_name_H-M   'P 1'
#
loop_
_entity.id
_entity.type
_entity.pdbx_description
1 polymer ?
#
loop_
_entity_poly.entity_id
_entity_poly.type
_entity_poly.pdbx_seq_one_letter_code
_entity_poly.pdbx_strand_id
1 'polypeptide(L)'
;MHLNAHRILPAAAMLTAVLLGVGCGTETSARIDPALPSMNSREVGSFMAGNFSNAAQAKDNPAFEDIRVHLRPIWVDRIDGQWLYVEQSLATSEDKPYRQRIYQVVDGNDADSVDCRMYALPGDALQYAGEWKVERPMRKLTADLLLPISGCTITLRKNEDSSWSGSTQPNECVPPASSGVSSMTSLKIDHDGFEVWDRTLNAEGQQVGGSTAGPYLFKRTAN
;
A
#
# COMPACT_ATOMS: atom_id res chain seq x y z
N MET A 1 -21.08 -98.88 26.41
CA MET A 1 -21.00 -99.70 25.20
C MET A 1 -20.74 -98.78 23.99
N HIS A 2 -19.73 -99.12 23.24
CA HIS A 2 -19.26 -98.53 21.95
C HIS A 2 -18.63 -97.15 21.92
N LEU A 3 -17.31 -97.19 21.81
CA LEU A 3 -16.40 -96.18 21.32
C LEU A 3 -16.68 -95.87 19.87
N ASN A 4 -16.51 -94.60 19.49
CA ASN A 4 -15.99 -94.31 18.18
C ASN A 4 -15.07 -93.07 18.22
N ALA A 5 -13.86 -93.36 17.87
CA ALA A 5 -12.81 -92.32 17.76
C ALA A 5 -12.87 -91.66 16.40
N HIS A 6 -12.92 -90.35 16.38
CA HIS A 6 -12.64 -89.58 15.16
C HIS A 6 -11.31 -88.81 15.32
N ARG A 7 -10.43 -89.12 14.44
CA ARG A 7 -9.11 -88.47 14.26
C ARG A 7 -9.33 -87.03 13.78
N ILE A 8 -8.68 -86.09 14.44
CA ILE A 8 -8.57 -84.71 14.05
C ILE A 8 -7.20 -84.48 13.44
N LEU A 9 -7.16 -84.10 12.16
CA LEU A 9 -5.95 -83.61 11.48
C LEU A 9 -5.64 -82.17 11.92
N PRO A 10 -4.37 -81.75 12.03
CA PRO A 10 -4.07 -80.32 12.31
C PRO A 10 -4.11 -79.51 11.04
N ALA A 11 -4.87 -78.38 11.05
CA ALA A 11 -4.89 -77.36 10.04
C ALA A 11 -3.64 -76.48 10.21
N ALA A 12 -2.81 -76.43 9.19
CA ALA A 12 -1.69 -75.51 9.09
C ALA A 12 -2.20 -74.07 8.93
N ALA A 13 -1.95 -73.20 9.89
CA ALA A 13 -2.21 -71.80 9.82
C ALA A 13 -1.11 -71.09 8.99
N MET A 14 -1.45 -70.66 7.79
CA MET A 14 -0.61 -69.75 7.00
C MET A 14 -0.73 -68.32 7.61
N LEU A 15 0.40 -67.87 8.16
CA LEU A 15 0.55 -66.50 8.66
C LEU A 15 0.90 -65.60 7.46
N THR A 16 -0.08 -64.83 6.95
CA THR A 16 0.13 -63.78 5.95
C THR A 16 0.64 -62.53 6.68
N ALA A 17 1.90 -62.21 6.53
CA ALA A 17 2.49 -60.95 7.00
C ALA A 17 2.03 -59.81 6.09
N VAL A 18 1.15 -58.93 6.58
CA VAL A 18 0.80 -57.66 5.93
C VAL A 18 1.89 -56.66 6.30
N LEU A 19 2.76 -56.35 5.33
CA LEU A 19 3.70 -55.24 5.41
C LEU A 19 2.89 -53.92 5.24
N LEU A 20 2.61 -53.25 6.35
CA LEU A 20 2.18 -51.87 6.37
C LEU A 20 3.39 -50.99 6.00
N GLY A 21 3.44 -50.57 4.72
CA GLY A 21 4.36 -49.57 4.28
C GLY A 21 3.95 -48.19 4.86
N VAL A 22 4.69 -47.73 5.88
CA VAL A 22 4.61 -46.36 6.36
C VAL A 22 5.26 -45.49 5.28
N GLY A 23 4.47 -44.95 4.35
CA GLY A 23 4.91 -43.92 3.45
C GLY A 23 5.15 -42.64 4.24
N CYS A 24 6.41 -42.29 4.52
CA CYS A 24 6.78 -40.90 4.87
C CYS A 24 6.46 -40.00 3.70
N GLY A 25 5.25 -39.45 3.71
CA GLY A 25 4.92 -38.30 2.89
C GLY A 25 5.71 -37.09 3.40
N THR A 26 6.83 -36.79 2.77
CA THR A 26 7.43 -35.47 2.92
C THR A 26 6.43 -34.45 2.34
N GLU A 27 5.63 -33.83 3.21
CA GLU A 27 4.92 -32.60 2.85
C GLU A 27 5.99 -31.56 2.52
N THR A 28 6.29 -31.44 1.23
CA THR A 28 7.02 -30.31 0.70
C THR A 28 6.08 -29.11 0.86
N SER A 29 6.21 -28.41 2.00
CA SER A 29 5.63 -27.08 2.14
C SER A 29 6.19 -26.25 0.99
N ALA A 30 5.38 -26.04 -0.06
CA ALA A 30 5.73 -25.14 -1.13
C ALA A 30 5.94 -23.78 -0.45
N ARG A 31 7.19 -23.31 -0.39
CA ARG A 31 7.48 -21.92 -0.09
C ARG A 31 6.78 -21.15 -1.19
N ILE A 32 5.70 -20.47 -0.84
CA ILE A 32 5.10 -19.45 -1.69
C ILE A 32 6.12 -18.32 -1.63
N ASP A 33 6.99 -18.25 -2.63
CA ASP A 33 7.83 -17.07 -2.81
C ASP A 33 6.89 -15.88 -2.95
N PRO A 34 7.13 -14.79 -2.22
CA PRO A 34 6.28 -13.61 -2.32
C PRO A 34 6.27 -13.17 -3.79
N ALA A 35 5.07 -13.09 -4.37
CA ALA A 35 4.92 -12.67 -5.76
C ALA A 35 5.49 -11.26 -5.92
N LEU A 36 6.26 -11.04 -6.97
CA LEU A 36 6.73 -9.70 -7.33
C LEU A 36 5.52 -8.78 -7.57
N PRO A 37 5.63 -7.46 -7.28
CA PRO A 37 4.59 -6.49 -7.59
C PRO A 37 4.14 -6.60 -9.04
N SER A 38 2.84 -6.56 -9.30
CA SER A 38 2.27 -6.65 -10.64
C SER A 38 2.73 -5.50 -11.55
N MET A 39 2.44 -5.60 -12.83
CA MET A 39 2.67 -4.49 -13.77
C MET A 39 1.86 -3.26 -13.38
N ASN A 40 0.64 -3.44 -12.86
CA ASN A 40 -0.24 -2.38 -12.44
C ASN A 40 0.34 -1.58 -11.25
N SER A 41 0.77 -2.25 -10.19
CA SER A 41 1.38 -1.57 -9.04
C SER A 41 2.70 -0.90 -9.39
N ARG A 42 3.50 -1.46 -10.31
CA ARG A 42 4.72 -0.83 -10.83
C ARG A 42 4.41 0.42 -11.65
N GLU A 43 3.39 0.39 -12.51
CA GLU A 43 2.96 1.54 -13.30
C GLU A 43 2.51 2.69 -12.39
N VAL A 44 1.62 2.42 -11.42
CA VAL A 44 1.18 3.42 -10.44
C VAL A 44 2.36 3.98 -9.65
N GLY A 45 3.25 3.12 -9.14
CA GLY A 45 4.45 3.56 -8.43
C GLY A 45 5.35 4.46 -9.28
N SER A 46 5.48 4.17 -10.58
CA SER A 46 6.25 5.00 -11.51
C SER A 46 5.58 6.35 -11.80
N PHE A 47 4.25 6.39 -11.89
CA PHE A 47 3.50 7.64 -12.05
C PHE A 47 3.59 8.51 -10.79
N MET A 48 3.62 7.90 -9.62
CA MET A 48 3.78 8.63 -8.36
C MET A 48 5.20 9.17 -8.17
N ALA A 49 6.24 8.47 -8.63
CA ALA A 49 7.63 8.88 -8.39
C ALA A 49 7.99 10.13 -9.20
N GLY A 50 8.45 11.21 -8.54
CA GLY A 50 8.87 12.45 -9.20
C GLY A 50 8.71 13.70 -8.36
N ASN A 51 8.93 14.83 -9.00
CA ASN A 51 8.69 16.15 -8.45
C ASN A 51 7.45 16.76 -9.12
N PHE A 52 6.61 17.43 -8.35
CA PHE A 52 5.33 17.96 -8.83
C PHE A 52 5.04 19.34 -8.26
N SER A 53 4.31 20.13 -9.01
CA SER A 53 3.91 21.49 -8.66
C SER A 53 2.50 21.80 -9.15
N ASN A 54 1.74 22.55 -8.36
CA ASN A 54 0.48 23.15 -8.77
C ASN A 54 0.61 24.66 -9.06
N ALA A 55 1.82 25.17 -9.30
CA ALA A 55 2.08 26.60 -9.49
C ALA A 55 1.17 27.28 -10.52
N ALA A 56 0.84 26.59 -11.63
CA ALA A 56 -0.08 27.13 -12.63
C ALA A 56 -1.48 27.34 -12.05
N GLN A 57 -2.01 26.35 -11.34
CA GLN A 57 -3.31 26.43 -10.68
C GLN A 57 -3.34 27.55 -9.62
N ALA A 58 -2.31 27.63 -8.77
CA ALA A 58 -2.21 28.64 -7.73
C ALA A 58 -2.10 30.06 -8.29
N LYS A 59 -1.41 30.22 -9.43
CA LYS A 59 -1.34 31.51 -10.16
C LYS A 59 -2.70 31.94 -10.69
N ASP A 60 -3.47 30.99 -11.24
CA ASP A 60 -4.74 31.28 -11.90
C ASP A 60 -5.91 31.41 -10.90
N ASN A 61 -5.79 30.77 -9.72
CA ASN A 61 -6.82 30.78 -8.69
C ASN A 61 -6.20 30.88 -7.28
N PRO A 62 -6.33 32.07 -6.63
CA PRO A 62 -5.75 32.33 -5.30
C PRO A 62 -6.39 31.51 -4.15
N ALA A 63 -7.44 30.72 -4.41
CA ALA A 63 -7.99 29.77 -3.45
C ALA A 63 -7.07 28.55 -3.23
N PHE A 64 -6.05 28.37 -4.07
CA PHE A 64 -5.07 27.30 -3.94
C PHE A 64 -3.70 27.85 -3.52
N GLU A 65 -3.13 27.24 -2.50
CA GLU A 65 -1.74 27.48 -2.14
C GLU A 65 -0.79 26.94 -3.21
N ASP A 66 0.34 27.60 -3.45
CA ASP A 66 1.39 27.10 -4.33
C ASP A 66 2.23 26.04 -3.58
N ILE A 67 2.07 24.79 -3.94
CA ILE A 67 2.62 23.60 -3.25
C ILE A 67 3.62 22.88 -4.14
N ARG A 68 4.67 22.37 -3.50
CA ARG A 68 5.63 21.41 -4.07
C ARG A 68 5.43 20.05 -3.43
N VAL A 69 5.44 19.01 -4.26
CA VAL A 69 5.35 17.61 -3.81
C VAL A 69 6.51 16.83 -4.39
N HIS A 70 7.25 16.16 -3.53
CA HIS A 70 8.35 15.30 -3.89
C HIS A 70 8.03 13.87 -3.47
N LEU A 71 7.99 12.94 -4.43
CA LEU A 71 7.84 11.52 -4.16
C LEU A 71 9.10 10.78 -4.66
N ARG A 72 9.86 10.24 -3.72
CA ARG A 72 11.13 9.58 -4.02
C ARG A 72 11.06 8.10 -3.73
N PRO A 73 11.37 7.22 -4.70
CA PRO A 73 11.48 5.79 -4.45
C PRO A 73 12.51 5.52 -3.35
N ILE A 74 12.13 4.66 -2.41
CA ILE A 74 12.98 4.17 -1.32
C ILE A 74 12.94 2.65 -1.29
N TRP A 75 13.95 2.03 -0.69
CA TRP A 75 14.02 0.57 -0.50
C TRP A 75 13.68 -0.23 -1.78
N VAL A 76 14.29 0.19 -2.90
CA VAL A 76 13.98 -0.31 -4.26
C VAL A 76 14.22 -1.81 -4.45
N ASP A 77 14.98 -2.43 -3.55
CA ASP A 77 15.24 -3.88 -3.55
C ASP A 77 14.12 -4.71 -2.89
N ARG A 78 13.10 -4.05 -2.30
CA ARG A 78 11.97 -4.75 -1.69
C ARG A 78 11.02 -5.28 -2.75
N ILE A 79 10.47 -6.46 -2.48
CA ILE A 79 9.53 -7.17 -3.36
C ILE A 79 8.07 -7.10 -2.88
N ASP A 80 7.83 -6.48 -1.73
CA ASP A 80 6.50 -6.35 -1.10
C ASP A 80 5.76 -5.07 -1.48
N GLY A 81 6.15 -4.42 -2.56
CA GLY A 81 5.52 -3.22 -3.10
C GLY A 81 6.53 -2.15 -3.52
N GLN A 82 6.01 -1.07 -4.11
CA GLN A 82 6.78 0.12 -4.42
C GLN A 82 6.70 1.08 -3.23
N TRP A 83 7.85 1.43 -2.65
CA TRP A 83 7.91 2.30 -1.49
C TRP A 83 8.38 3.70 -1.89
N LEU A 84 7.68 4.73 -1.41
CA LEU A 84 7.93 6.13 -1.76
C LEU A 84 7.96 6.98 -0.49
N TYR A 85 9.02 7.77 -0.33
CA TYR A 85 9.00 8.89 0.60
C TYR A 85 8.27 10.06 -0.04
N VAL A 86 7.38 10.69 0.70
CA VAL A 86 6.55 11.81 0.26
C VAL A 86 6.81 13.02 1.15
N GLU A 87 7.11 14.14 0.52
CA GLU A 87 7.29 15.43 1.17
C GLU A 87 6.46 16.49 0.46
N GLN A 88 5.69 17.26 1.23
CA GLN A 88 4.88 18.37 0.74
C GLN A 88 5.23 19.64 1.49
N SER A 89 5.44 20.73 0.75
CA SER A 89 5.79 22.04 1.27
C SER A 89 5.11 23.15 0.48
N LEU A 90 4.98 24.32 1.10
CA LEU A 90 4.68 25.54 0.34
C LEU A 90 5.89 25.90 -0.51
N ALA A 91 5.68 26.41 -1.72
CA ALA A 91 6.75 26.89 -2.61
C ALA A 91 7.64 27.96 -1.98
N THR A 92 7.09 28.72 -1.03
CA THR A 92 7.81 29.77 -0.29
C THR A 92 8.65 29.27 0.87
N SER A 93 8.52 27.96 1.24
CA SER A 93 9.19 27.36 2.39
C SER A 93 9.43 25.87 2.20
N GLU A 94 10.09 25.48 1.11
CA GLU A 94 10.38 24.10 0.77
C GLU A 94 11.29 23.38 1.80
N ASP A 95 12.04 24.14 2.59
CA ASP A 95 12.85 23.63 3.69
C ASP A 95 12.05 23.26 4.95
N LYS A 96 10.75 23.62 4.99
CA LYS A 96 9.85 23.38 6.12
C LYS A 96 8.58 22.64 5.64
N PRO A 97 8.69 21.35 5.28
CA PRO A 97 7.54 20.60 4.82
C PRO A 97 6.48 20.50 5.92
N TYR A 98 5.23 20.69 5.52
CA TYR A 98 4.09 20.56 6.42
C TYR A 98 3.53 19.13 6.47
N ARG A 99 3.88 18.29 5.50
CA ARG A 99 3.49 16.87 5.45
C ARG A 99 4.62 16.00 4.93
N GLN A 100 4.89 14.94 5.67
CA GLN A 100 5.84 13.90 5.30
C GLN A 100 5.22 12.55 5.61
N ARG A 101 5.32 11.61 4.66
CA ARG A 101 4.72 10.26 4.73
C ARG A 101 5.59 9.26 4.00
N ILE A 102 5.33 7.99 4.27
CA ILE A 102 5.75 6.90 3.40
C ILE A 102 4.51 6.30 2.75
N TYR A 103 4.57 6.07 1.45
CA TYR A 103 3.56 5.34 0.71
C TYR A 103 4.11 4.00 0.28
N GLN A 104 3.27 2.97 0.36
CA GLN A 104 3.52 1.64 -0.19
C GLN A 104 2.45 1.36 -1.24
N VAL A 105 2.86 1.21 -2.50
CA VAL A 105 1.99 0.85 -3.61
C VAL A 105 2.08 -0.65 -3.80
N VAL A 106 0.96 -1.34 -3.63
CA VAL A 106 0.85 -2.80 -3.71
C VAL A 106 -0.32 -3.20 -4.60
N ASP A 107 -0.37 -4.46 -4.99
CA ASP A 107 -1.54 -5.00 -5.67
C ASP A 107 -2.74 -4.96 -4.72
N GLY A 108 -3.90 -4.61 -5.26
CA GLY A 108 -5.15 -4.58 -4.52
C GLY A 108 -5.77 -5.97 -4.35
N ASN A 109 -7.00 -6.00 -3.88
CA ASN A 109 -7.71 -7.24 -3.61
C ASN A 109 -8.17 -7.99 -4.89
N ASP A 110 -8.16 -7.32 -6.03
CA ASP A 110 -8.48 -7.89 -7.34
C ASP A 110 -7.42 -7.48 -8.38
N ALA A 111 -7.42 -8.16 -9.53
CA ALA A 111 -6.39 -8.00 -10.57
C ALA A 111 -6.34 -6.59 -11.19
N ASP A 112 -7.41 -5.81 -11.06
CA ASP A 112 -7.56 -4.48 -11.68
C ASP A 112 -7.44 -3.36 -10.67
N SER A 113 -7.06 -3.65 -9.43
CA SER A 113 -6.90 -2.67 -8.38
C SER A 113 -5.47 -2.60 -7.85
N VAL A 114 -5.10 -1.39 -7.39
CA VAL A 114 -3.82 -1.07 -6.76
C VAL A 114 -4.10 -0.30 -5.49
N ASP A 115 -3.52 -0.74 -4.38
CA ASP A 115 -3.64 -0.07 -3.09
C ASP A 115 -2.43 0.82 -2.81
N CYS A 116 -2.68 2.08 -2.48
CA CYS A 116 -1.70 3.00 -1.94
C CYS A 116 -1.89 3.10 -0.41
N ARG A 117 -1.07 2.38 0.34
CA ARG A 117 -1.06 2.37 1.81
C ARG A 117 -0.21 3.50 2.33
N MET A 118 -0.65 4.14 3.42
CA MET A 118 0.02 5.29 4.01
C MET A 118 0.60 4.97 5.37
N TYR A 119 1.79 5.51 5.64
CA TYR A 119 2.47 5.36 6.93
C TYR A 119 2.98 6.71 7.40
N ALA A 120 2.87 6.93 8.72
CA ALA A 120 3.56 8.04 9.38
C ALA A 120 5.00 7.64 9.70
N LEU A 121 5.87 8.64 9.69
CA LEU A 121 7.26 8.51 10.12
C LEU A 121 7.34 8.46 11.65
N PRO A 122 8.29 7.71 12.23
CA PRO A 122 8.48 7.68 13.67
C PRO A 122 9.09 9.01 14.17
N GLY A 123 8.68 9.43 15.36
CA GLY A 123 9.18 10.63 16.01
C GLY A 123 8.77 11.93 15.31
N ASP A 124 9.65 12.94 15.36
CA ASP A 124 9.42 14.19 14.65
C ASP A 124 9.74 14.01 13.16
N ALA A 125 8.71 14.17 12.32
CA ALA A 125 8.86 14.01 10.86
C ALA A 125 9.82 15.03 10.24
N LEU A 126 10.01 16.20 10.85
CA LEU A 126 10.93 17.23 10.34
C LEU A 126 12.40 16.79 10.32
N GLN A 127 12.78 15.78 11.12
CA GLN A 127 14.12 15.20 11.03
C GLN A 127 14.43 14.56 9.67
N TYR A 128 13.41 14.26 8.88
CA TYR A 128 13.50 13.67 7.53
C TYR A 128 13.31 14.71 6.42
N ALA A 129 13.21 16.01 6.76
CA ALA A 129 13.05 17.06 5.77
C ALA A 129 14.22 17.08 4.78
N GLY A 130 13.89 17.12 3.49
CA GLY A 130 14.90 17.12 2.42
C GLY A 130 15.48 15.76 2.06
N GLU A 131 15.02 14.65 2.66
CA GLU A 131 15.47 13.30 2.30
C GLU A 131 15.24 12.97 0.82
N TRP A 132 14.28 13.61 0.15
CA TRP A 132 14.10 13.45 -1.29
C TRP A 132 15.28 13.95 -2.16
N LYS A 133 16.16 14.79 -1.61
CA LYS A 133 17.34 15.35 -2.29
C LYS A 133 18.56 14.44 -2.26
N VAL A 134 18.56 13.43 -1.34
CA VAL A 134 19.73 12.57 -1.17
C VAL A 134 19.68 11.37 -2.12
N GLU A 135 20.84 10.84 -2.47
CA GLU A 135 20.96 9.70 -3.40
C GLU A 135 20.24 8.44 -2.89
N ARG A 136 20.31 8.19 -1.58
CA ARG A 136 19.64 7.04 -0.93
C ARG A 136 18.76 7.51 0.21
N PRO A 137 17.54 7.93 -0.10
CA PRO A 137 16.62 8.43 0.92
C PRO A 137 16.28 7.36 1.94
N MET A 138 15.98 7.78 3.16
CA MET A 138 15.51 6.91 4.24
C MET A 138 16.45 5.74 4.60
N ARG A 139 17.76 5.86 4.31
CA ARG A 139 18.74 4.79 4.58
C ARG A 139 18.81 4.33 6.03
N LYS A 140 18.50 5.23 6.97
CA LYS A 140 18.54 4.97 8.42
C LYS A 140 17.22 4.47 8.98
N LEU A 141 16.17 4.38 8.16
CA LEU A 141 14.83 3.96 8.53
C LEU A 141 14.53 2.60 7.88
N THR A 142 13.83 1.75 8.62
CA THR A 142 13.33 0.46 8.13
C THR A 142 11.81 0.43 8.19
N ALA A 143 11.18 -0.40 7.38
CA ALA A 143 9.72 -0.42 7.24
C ALA A 143 8.98 -0.84 8.52
N ASP A 144 9.61 -1.64 9.37
CA ASP A 144 9.07 -2.09 10.66
C ASP A 144 8.95 -0.98 11.71
N LEU A 145 9.65 0.14 11.52
CA LEU A 145 9.54 1.32 12.38
C LEU A 145 8.42 2.27 11.97
N LEU A 146 7.79 2.05 10.82
CA LEU A 146 6.71 2.90 10.33
C LEU A 146 5.42 2.68 11.12
N LEU A 147 4.63 3.74 11.24
CA LEU A 147 3.33 3.71 11.90
C LEU A 147 2.22 3.68 10.84
N PRO A 148 1.49 2.56 10.66
CA PRO A 148 0.40 2.48 9.70
C PRO A 148 -0.67 3.53 9.99
N ILE A 149 -1.14 4.23 8.95
CA ILE A 149 -2.29 5.13 9.06
C ILE A 149 -3.52 4.32 8.61
N SER A 150 -4.14 3.65 9.57
CA SER A 150 -5.25 2.72 9.32
C SER A 150 -6.45 3.42 8.69
N GLY A 151 -7.15 2.71 7.79
CA GLY A 151 -8.33 3.21 7.09
C GLY A 151 -8.05 4.24 6.00
N CYS A 152 -6.80 4.69 5.82
CA CYS A 152 -6.44 5.71 4.85
C CYS A 152 -5.82 5.15 3.55
N THR A 153 -5.99 3.87 3.28
CA THR A 153 -5.58 3.27 2.00
C THR A 153 -6.40 3.84 0.86
N ILE A 154 -5.74 4.30 -0.21
CA ILE A 154 -6.40 4.69 -1.46
C ILE A 154 -6.38 3.48 -2.38
N THR A 155 -7.55 2.97 -2.75
CA THR A 155 -7.66 1.91 -3.75
C THR A 155 -7.91 2.54 -5.11
N LEU A 156 -6.97 2.33 -6.03
CA LEU A 156 -6.98 2.88 -7.38
C LEU A 156 -7.41 1.82 -8.40
N ARG A 157 -8.14 2.24 -9.43
CA ARG A 157 -8.51 1.44 -10.60
C ARG A 157 -8.09 2.13 -11.88
N LYS A 158 -7.72 1.34 -12.88
CA LYS A 158 -7.33 1.85 -14.19
C LYS A 158 -8.55 2.36 -14.96
N ASN A 159 -8.44 3.55 -15.52
CA ASN A 159 -9.45 4.16 -16.39
C ASN A 159 -9.18 3.83 -17.87
N GLU A 160 -10.16 4.09 -18.73
CA GLU A 160 -10.05 3.89 -20.19
C GLU A 160 -8.96 4.80 -20.82
N ASP A 161 -8.72 5.98 -20.24
CA ASP A 161 -7.68 6.94 -20.65
C ASP A 161 -6.26 6.56 -20.15
N SER A 162 -6.09 5.35 -19.60
CA SER A 162 -4.86 4.85 -19.00
C SER A 162 -4.40 5.58 -17.74
N SER A 163 -5.19 6.52 -17.21
CA SER A 163 -4.99 7.04 -15.86
C SER A 163 -5.47 6.05 -14.80
N TRP A 164 -5.09 6.29 -13.55
CA TRP A 164 -5.59 5.56 -12.39
C TRP A 164 -6.36 6.51 -11.49
N SER A 165 -7.51 6.09 -10.98
CA SER A 165 -8.28 6.91 -10.04
C SER A 165 -8.90 6.07 -8.92
N GLY A 166 -9.13 6.72 -7.79
CA GLY A 166 -9.75 6.10 -6.63
C GLY A 166 -9.78 7.00 -5.41
N SER A 167 -10.16 6.43 -4.29
CA SER A 167 -10.28 7.17 -3.03
C SER A 167 -10.06 6.26 -1.83
N THR A 168 -9.87 6.89 -0.66
CA THR A 168 -10.06 6.20 0.62
C THR A 168 -11.52 5.78 0.77
N GLN A 169 -11.76 4.74 1.57
CA GLN A 169 -13.12 4.34 1.91
C GLN A 169 -13.79 5.42 2.80
N PRO A 170 -15.08 5.70 2.58
CA PRO A 170 -15.81 6.66 3.40
C PRO A 170 -15.76 6.28 4.88
N ASN A 171 -15.50 7.27 5.74
CA ASN A 171 -15.48 7.16 7.20
C ASN A 171 -14.43 6.22 7.83
N GLU A 172 -13.55 5.60 7.03
CA GLU A 172 -12.51 4.70 7.56
C GLU A 172 -11.23 5.45 7.94
N CYS A 173 -10.87 6.50 7.19
CA CYS A 173 -9.68 7.30 7.46
C CYS A 173 -9.96 8.32 8.56
N VAL A 174 -9.75 7.92 9.82
CA VAL A 174 -9.99 8.76 11.00
C VAL A 174 -8.65 9.25 11.56
N PRO A 175 -8.39 10.57 11.58
CA PRO A 175 -7.16 11.11 12.17
C PRO A 175 -7.07 10.81 13.66
N PRO A 176 -5.90 10.39 14.20
CA PRO A 176 -5.77 9.93 15.60
C PRO A 176 -6.20 10.93 16.66
N ALA A 177 -6.18 12.23 16.37
CA ALA A 177 -6.52 13.31 17.33
C ALA A 177 -7.94 13.86 17.15
N SER A 178 -8.76 13.27 16.27
CA SER A 178 -10.04 13.85 15.85
C SER A 178 -11.20 12.98 16.27
N SER A 179 -12.06 13.45 17.18
CA SER A 179 -13.35 12.81 17.45
C SER A 179 -14.40 13.37 16.49
N GLY A 180 -15.14 12.47 15.80
CA GLY A 180 -16.31 12.84 15.00
C GLY A 180 -16.01 13.42 13.61
N VAL A 181 -14.78 13.31 13.12
CA VAL A 181 -14.44 13.65 11.73
C VAL A 181 -13.69 12.53 11.05
N SER A 182 -13.85 12.41 9.73
CA SER A 182 -13.09 11.51 8.87
C SER A 182 -12.37 12.27 7.78
N SER A 183 -11.28 11.74 7.28
CA SER A 183 -10.59 12.24 6.08
C SER A 183 -11.02 11.43 4.88
N MET A 184 -11.26 12.10 3.76
CA MET A 184 -11.51 11.48 2.47
C MET A 184 -10.54 12.04 1.46
N THR A 185 -9.69 11.20 0.90
CA THR A 185 -8.76 11.55 -0.17
C THR A 185 -9.24 10.90 -1.47
N SER A 186 -9.42 11.71 -2.52
CA SER A 186 -9.62 11.23 -3.89
C SER A 186 -8.36 11.52 -4.68
N LEU A 187 -7.90 10.56 -5.48
CA LEU A 187 -6.69 10.65 -6.31
C LEU A 187 -7.01 10.22 -7.74
N LYS A 188 -6.57 11.00 -8.72
CA LYS A 188 -6.43 10.60 -10.12
C LYS A 188 -4.99 10.85 -10.53
N ILE A 189 -4.33 9.87 -11.15
CA ILE A 189 -2.91 9.97 -11.51
C ILE A 189 -2.64 9.38 -12.89
N ASP A 190 -1.74 10.00 -13.62
CA ASP A 190 -1.20 9.57 -14.89
C ASP A 190 0.31 9.87 -15.00
N HIS A 191 0.87 9.69 -16.19
CA HIS A 191 2.27 9.99 -16.47
C HIS A 191 2.64 11.47 -16.24
N ASP A 192 1.71 12.41 -16.47
CA ASP A 192 1.97 13.84 -16.50
C ASP A 192 1.77 14.53 -15.15
N GLY A 193 1.08 13.85 -14.23
CA GLY A 193 0.82 14.40 -12.91
C GLY A 193 -0.32 13.72 -12.18
N PHE A 194 -0.90 14.45 -11.22
CA PHE A 194 -2.03 13.93 -10.45
C PHE A 194 -2.96 15.04 -9.97
N GLU A 195 -4.21 14.63 -9.77
CA GLU A 195 -5.22 15.40 -9.06
C GLU A 195 -5.43 14.77 -7.70
N VAL A 196 -5.42 15.57 -6.63
CA VAL A 196 -5.72 15.09 -5.28
C VAL A 196 -6.71 16.03 -4.59
N TRP A 197 -7.70 15.45 -3.97
CA TRP A 197 -8.66 16.19 -3.17
C TRP A 197 -8.77 15.60 -1.76
N ASP A 198 -8.08 16.23 -0.83
CA ASP A 198 -8.15 15.93 0.60
C ASP A 198 -9.29 16.72 1.22
N ARG A 199 -10.24 16.04 1.84
CA ARG A 199 -11.40 16.62 2.53
C ARG A 199 -11.51 16.07 3.93
N THR A 200 -11.87 16.91 4.88
CA THR A 200 -12.29 16.50 6.22
C THR A 200 -13.82 16.59 6.26
N LEU A 201 -14.46 15.49 6.67
CA LEU A 201 -15.91 15.39 6.76
C LEU A 201 -16.33 15.24 8.23
N ASN A 202 -17.43 15.88 8.64
CA ASN A 202 -18.05 15.64 9.94
C ASN A 202 -18.88 14.35 9.93
N ALA A 203 -19.51 14.03 11.06
CA ALA A 203 -20.34 12.83 11.22
C ALA A 203 -21.55 12.80 10.27
N GLU A 204 -22.04 13.96 9.82
CA GLU A 204 -23.13 14.13 8.86
C GLU A 204 -22.66 14.06 7.40
N GLY A 205 -21.35 13.84 7.15
CA GLY A 205 -20.75 13.77 5.82
C GLY A 205 -20.53 15.14 5.15
N GLN A 206 -20.68 16.23 5.89
CA GLN A 206 -20.44 17.59 5.36
C GLN A 206 -18.94 17.90 5.40
N GLN A 207 -18.43 18.55 4.37
CA GLN A 207 -17.04 19.01 4.34
C GLN A 207 -16.82 20.14 5.34
N VAL A 208 -15.91 19.92 6.29
CA VAL A 208 -15.52 20.90 7.31
C VAL A 208 -14.05 21.30 7.20
N GLY A 209 -13.29 20.69 6.28
CA GLY A 209 -11.88 21.01 6.02
C GLY A 209 -11.44 20.59 4.63
N GLY A 210 -10.26 21.05 4.22
CA GLY A 210 -9.74 20.88 2.87
C GLY A 210 -10.25 21.95 1.90
N SER A 211 -9.73 21.92 0.66
CA SER A 211 -10.11 22.89 -0.37
C SER A 211 -11.60 22.76 -0.75
N THR A 212 -12.35 23.86 -0.69
CA THR A 212 -13.72 23.96 -1.19
C THR A 212 -13.78 24.38 -2.66
N ALA A 213 -12.63 24.78 -3.23
CA ALA A 213 -12.50 25.16 -4.64
C ALA A 213 -12.28 23.96 -5.59
N GLY A 214 -12.16 22.75 -5.04
CA GLY A 214 -11.94 21.53 -5.80
C GLY A 214 -10.57 20.89 -5.51
N PRO A 215 -10.15 19.91 -6.34
CA PRO A 215 -8.88 19.21 -6.19
C PRO A 215 -7.67 20.10 -6.51
N TYR A 216 -6.54 19.78 -5.90
CA TYR A 216 -5.24 20.29 -6.31
C TYR A 216 -4.77 19.55 -7.57
N LEU A 217 -4.27 20.29 -8.54
CA LEU A 217 -3.81 19.81 -9.84
C LEU A 217 -2.28 19.90 -9.92
N PHE A 218 -1.61 18.81 -9.69
CA PHE A 218 -0.15 18.75 -9.71
C PHE A 218 0.35 18.29 -11.08
N LYS A 219 1.25 19.05 -11.67
CA LYS A 219 1.97 18.68 -12.88
C LYS A 219 3.38 18.26 -12.53
N ARG A 220 3.86 17.24 -13.24
CA ARG A 220 5.24 16.79 -13.13
C ARG A 220 6.19 17.91 -13.56
N THR A 221 7.24 18.13 -12.76
CA THR A 221 8.31 19.08 -13.08
C THR A 221 9.58 18.34 -13.44
N ALA A 222 10.48 19.00 -14.16
CA ALA A 222 11.81 18.46 -14.42
C ALA A 222 12.58 18.27 -13.10
N ASN A 223 13.43 17.24 -13.06
CA ASN A 223 14.34 16.94 -11.96
C ASN A 223 15.47 17.98 -11.91
#